data_fdf3f0ee41ffd313f436c982e771f6b7
#
_entry.id   fdf3f0ee41ffd313f436c982e771f6b7
#
_cell.length_a   1.000
_cell.length_b   1.000
_cell.length_c   1.000
_cell.angle_alpha   90.00
_cell.angle_beta   90.00
_cell.angle_gamma   90.00
#
_symmetry.space_group_name_H-M   'P 1'
#
loop_
_entity.id
_entity.type
_entity.pdbx_description
1 polymer ?
#
loop_
_entity_poly.entity_id
_entity_poly.type
_entity_poly.pdbx_seq_one_letter_code
_entity_poly.pdbx_strand_id
1 'polypeptide(L)'
;MFGSTKSKLYFLVILGDLDNSHYNHMHDRLGGLGKTHRLMENVFLLSVDVTSKESMSVSEVRNKVTGEDLGYCFVIRVNKDFSSAWNLTRENSEYLLSIIEELQDGKTE
;
A
#
# COMPACT_ATOMS: atom_id res chain seq x y z
N MET A 1 -26.56 12.91 1.97
CA MET A 1 -25.83 12.89 2.17
C MET A 1 -25.21 13.29 1.79
N PHE A 2 -25.00 13.49 1.72
CA PHE A 2 -24.16 13.79 1.43
C PHE A 2 -23.02 13.83 1.99
N GLY A 3 -22.48 13.47 2.53
CA GLY A 3 -21.23 13.40 3.20
C GLY A 3 -20.10 13.23 2.25
N SER A 4 -18.88 13.27 2.71
CA SER A 4 -17.73 13.03 1.86
C SER A 4 -17.73 11.58 1.39
N THR A 5 -17.45 11.41 0.13
CA THR A 5 -17.31 10.09 -0.47
C THR A 5 -15.98 9.49 -0.01
N LYS A 6 -16.03 8.27 0.48
CA LYS A 6 -14.81 7.56 0.85
C LYS A 6 -14.21 6.91 -0.38
N SER A 7 -12.91 7.00 -0.48
CA SER A 7 -12.13 6.35 -1.54
C SER A 7 -11.01 5.55 -0.90
N LYS A 8 -10.48 4.63 -1.65
CA LYS A 8 -9.29 3.89 -1.22
C LYS A 8 -8.12 4.22 -2.12
N LEU A 9 -6.98 4.41 -1.50
CA LEU A 9 -5.73 4.55 -2.22
C LEU A 9 -4.92 3.29 -1.98
N TYR A 10 -4.29 2.79 -3.01
CA TYR A 10 -3.48 1.58 -2.92
C TYR A 10 -2.03 1.91 -3.21
N PHE A 11 -1.15 1.36 -2.40
CA PHE A 11 0.29 1.54 -2.54
C PHE A 11 0.98 0.20 -2.43
N LEU A 12 1.98 0.00 -3.26
CA LEU A 12 2.87 -1.13 -3.11
C LEU A 12 4.07 -0.62 -2.31
N VAL A 13 4.33 -1.25 -1.19
CA VAL A 13 5.41 -0.83 -0.29
C VAL A 13 6.41 -1.97 -0.15
N ILE A 14 7.65 -1.68 -0.47
CA ILE A 14 8.74 -2.66 -0.36
C ILE A 14 9.65 -2.20 0.76
N LEU A 15 9.84 -3.05 1.75
CA LEU A 15 10.69 -2.74 2.91
C LEU A 15 12.04 -3.39 2.76
N GLY A 16 13.09 -2.62 3.05
CA GLY A 16 14.45 -3.14 3.07
C GLY A 16 14.87 -3.51 4.49
N ASP A 17 16.14 -3.83 4.65
CA ASP A 17 16.75 -4.11 5.96
C ASP A 17 16.05 -5.22 6.73
N LEU A 18 15.79 -6.33 6.06
CA LEU A 18 15.02 -7.43 6.63
C LEU A 18 15.58 -7.98 7.94
N ASP A 19 16.89 -7.85 8.14
CA ASP A 19 17.57 -8.48 9.25
C ASP A 19 17.80 -7.55 10.43
N ASN A 20 17.16 -6.39 10.47
CA ASN A 20 17.42 -5.49 11.59
C ASN A 20 16.13 -4.81 12.09
N SER A 21 16.30 -4.04 13.16
CA SER A 21 15.17 -3.40 13.83
C SER A 21 14.44 -2.39 12.97
N HIS A 22 15.10 -1.81 11.96
CA HIS A 22 14.46 -0.85 11.06
C HIS A 22 13.28 -1.50 10.33
N TYR A 23 13.44 -2.73 9.89
CA TYR A 23 12.37 -3.46 9.23
C TYR A 23 11.16 -3.58 10.15
N ASN A 24 11.38 -3.99 11.39
CA ASN A 24 10.28 -4.17 12.34
C ASN A 24 9.55 -2.88 12.62
N HIS A 25 10.28 -1.79 12.79
CA HIS A 25 9.68 -0.48 13.04
C HIS A 25 8.87 -0.01 11.83
N MET A 26 9.42 -0.19 10.63
CA MET A 26 8.70 0.19 9.42
C MET A 26 7.45 -0.64 9.22
N HIS A 27 7.53 -1.92 9.50
CA HIS A 27 6.39 -2.82 9.39
C HIS A 27 5.27 -2.40 10.34
N ASP A 28 5.62 -2.04 11.58
CA ASP A 28 4.65 -1.60 12.56
C ASP A 28 3.97 -0.30 12.12
N ARG A 29 4.74 0.65 11.61
CA ARG A 29 4.21 1.92 11.13
C ARG A 29 3.32 1.74 9.92
N LEU A 30 3.70 0.83 9.03
CA LEU A 30 2.90 0.51 7.86
C LEU A 30 1.51 0.01 8.28
N GLY A 31 1.47 -0.86 9.29
CA GLY A 31 0.21 -1.37 9.81
C GLY A 31 -0.68 -0.29 10.42
N GLY A 32 -0.09 0.82 10.86
CA GLY A 32 -0.85 1.94 11.40
C GLY A 32 -1.43 2.87 10.35
N LEU A 33 -1.01 2.76 9.10
CA LEU A 33 -1.50 3.63 8.03
C LEU A 33 -2.80 3.14 7.41
N GLY A 34 -3.01 1.85 7.41
CA GLY A 34 -4.19 1.28 6.79
C GLY A 34 -4.09 -0.23 6.79
N LYS A 35 -4.91 -0.85 5.95
CA LYS A 35 -4.93 -2.30 5.83
C LYS A 35 -3.75 -2.74 4.97
N THR A 36 -2.97 -3.69 5.47
CA THR A 36 -1.82 -4.20 4.73
C THR A 36 -2.01 -5.67 4.41
N HIS A 37 -1.50 -6.06 3.26
CA HIS A 37 -1.51 -7.45 2.84
C HIS A 37 -0.12 -7.79 2.32
N ARG A 38 0.51 -8.77 2.94
CA ARG A 38 1.85 -9.21 2.53
C ARG A 38 1.76 -10.05 1.27
N LEU A 39 2.42 -9.60 0.22
CA LEU A 39 2.48 -10.32 -1.05
C LEU A 39 3.68 -11.23 -1.13
N MET A 40 4.79 -10.77 -0.58
CA MET A 40 6.03 -11.53 -0.46
C MET A 40 6.70 -11.07 0.83
N GLU A 41 7.83 -11.65 1.17
CA GLU A 41 8.47 -11.43 2.46
C GLU A 41 8.57 -9.95 2.85
N ASN A 42 8.93 -9.10 1.89
CA ASN A 42 9.13 -7.68 2.16
C ASN A 42 8.28 -6.78 1.29
N VAL A 43 7.30 -7.34 0.60
CA VAL A 43 6.43 -6.57 -0.31
C VAL A 43 5.00 -6.61 0.20
N PHE A 44 4.43 -5.43 0.39
CA PHE A 44 3.10 -5.27 0.97
C PHE A 44 2.23 -4.41 0.10
N LEU A 45 0.95 -4.75 0.03
CA LEU A 45 -0.04 -3.87 -0.56
C LEU A 45 -0.76 -3.15 0.57
N LEU A 46 -0.69 -1.83 0.56
CA LEU A 46 -1.30 -0.98 1.56
C LEU A 46 -2.55 -0.35 0.99
N SER A 47 -3.66 -0.48 1.71
CA SER A 47 -4.92 0.16 1.37
C SER A 47 -5.20 1.24 2.39
N VAL A 48 -5.36 2.47 1.94
CA VAL A 48 -5.61 3.61 2.82
C VAL A 48 -6.96 4.21 2.46
N ASP A 49 -7.82 4.35 3.46
CA ASP A 49 -9.11 5.01 3.26
C ASP A 49 -8.92 6.52 3.37
N VAL A 50 -9.43 7.24 2.39
CA VAL A 50 -9.37 8.70 2.40
C VAL A 50 -10.75 9.25 2.05
N THR A 51 -11.00 10.49 2.44
CA THR A 51 -12.21 11.18 2.03
C THR A 51 -11.96 11.89 0.72
N SER A 52 -13.02 12.41 0.12
CA SER A 52 -12.91 13.11 -1.17
C SER A 52 -11.99 14.33 -1.11
N LYS A 53 -11.77 14.88 0.07
CA LYS A 53 -10.93 16.07 0.25
C LYS A 53 -9.52 15.72 0.69
N GLU A 54 -9.25 14.46 0.95
CA GLU A 54 -7.96 14.02 1.43
C GLU A 54 -7.25 13.24 0.35
N SER A 55 -5.94 13.29 0.39
CA SER A 55 -5.11 12.43 -0.44
C SER A 55 -3.84 12.12 0.33
N MET A 56 -3.14 11.11 -0.11
CA MET A 56 -1.87 10.75 0.48
C MET A 56 -0.91 10.45 -0.66
N SER A 57 0.22 11.15 -0.67
CA SER A 57 1.22 10.96 -1.71
C SER A 57 2.14 9.80 -1.35
N VAL A 58 2.90 9.33 -2.34
CA VAL A 58 3.91 8.31 -2.09
C VAL A 58 4.96 8.81 -1.11
N SER A 59 5.29 10.10 -1.17
CA SER A 59 6.25 10.68 -0.23
C SER A 59 5.74 10.66 1.20
N GLU A 60 4.46 10.93 1.38
CA GLU A 60 3.85 10.88 2.71
C GLU A 60 3.86 9.48 3.27
N VAL A 61 3.54 8.48 2.44
CA VAL A 61 3.60 7.09 2.88
C VAL A 61 5.03 6.74 3.28
N ARG A 62 5.99 7.08 2.43
CA ARG A 62 7.40 6.82 2.75
C ARG A 62 7.79 7.44 4.08
N ASN A 63 7.46 8.71 4.28
CA ASN A 63 7.85 9.43 5.49
C ASN A 63 7.21 8.84 6.73
N LYS A 64 5.96 8.43 6.64
CA LYS A 64 5.27 7.82 7.77
C LYS A 64 5.80 6.42 8.09
N VAL A 65 6.22 5.69 7.06
CA VAL A 65 6.77 4.35 7.25
C VAL A 65 8.17 4.41 7.85
N THR A 66 9.03 5.24 7.29
CA THR A 66 10.41 5.33 7.78
C THR A 66 10.49 6.09 9.11
N GLY A 67 9.62 7.09 9.31
CA GLY A 67 9.66 7.90 10.51
C GLY A 67 11.00 8.60 10.63
N GLU A 68 11.63 8.43 11.78
CA GLU A 68 12.96 8.99 12.03
C GLU A 68 14.06 7.96 11.80
N ASP A 69 13.69 6.74 11.47
CA ASP A 69 14.66 5.71 11.16
C ASP A 69 15.24 5.93 9.78
N LEU A 70 16.42 5.36 9.57
CA LEU A 70 17.08 5.46 8.28
C LEU A 70 16.92 4.18 7.46
N GLY A 71 15.83 3.47 7.70
CA GLY A 71 15.53 2.25 6.97
C GLY A 71 15.20 2.52 5.52
N TYR A 72 15.32 1.50 4.70
CA TYR A 72 15.06 1.62 3.27
C TYR A 72 13.65 1.15 2.95
N CYS A 73 12.94 1.92 2.15
CA CYS A 73 11.66 1.48 1.62
C CYS A 73 11.42 2.10 0.25
N PHE A 74 10.57 1.43 -0.51
CA PHE A 74 10.20 1.87 -1.84
C PHE A 74 8.68 1.88 -1.89
N VAL A 75 8.08 2.99 -2.32
CA VAL A 75 6.61 3.13 -2.36
C VAL A 75 6.18 3.47 -3.77
N ILE A 76 5.21 2.72 -4.27
CA ILE A 76 4.65 2.93 -5.60
C ILE A 76 3.14 3.08 -5.46
N ARG A 77 2.57 4.08 -6.10
CA ARG A 77 1.11 4.23 -6.14
C ARG A 77 0.52 3.25 -7.15
N VAL A 78 -0.48 2.51 -6.72
CA VAL A 78 -1.18 1.57 -7.58
C VAL A 78 -2.53 2.15 -7.95
N ASN A 79 -2.76 2.37 -9.24
CA ASN A 79 -4.01 2.91 -9.73
C ASN A 79 -4.46 2.12 -10.97
N LYS A 80 -5.54 2.56 -11.60
CA LYS A 80 -6.12 1.84 -12.74
C LYS A 80 -5.17 1.71 -13.92
N ASP A 81 -4.16 2.57 -14.00
CA ASP A 81 -3.19 2.55 -15.10
C ASP A 81 -1.93 1.75 -14.77
N PHE A 82 -1.90 1.16 -13.59
CA PHE A 82 -0.75 0.38 -13.14
C PHE A 82 -0.71 -0.96 -13.87
N SER A 83 0.42 -1.23 -14.50
CA SER A 83 0.65 -2.51 -15.16
C SER A 83 1.58 -3.35 -14.31
N SER A 84 1.26 -4.60 -14.15
CA SER A 84 2.08 -5.49 -13.37
C SER A 84 1.97 -6.92 -13.87
N ALA A 85 2.99 -7.68 -13.58
CA ALA A 85 2.98 -9.11 -13.81
C ALA A 85 3.58 -9.76 -12.57
N TRP A 86 3.08 -10.92 -12.20
CA TRP A 86 3.54 -11.55 -10.98
C TRP A 86 3.47 -13.06 -11.07
N ASN A 87 4.22 -13.65 -10.17
CA ASN A 87 4.14 -15.08 -9.91
C ASN A 87 4.11 -15.22 -8.38
N LEU A 88 2.93 -15.33 -7.84
CA LEU A 88 2.70 -15.33 -6.39
C LEU A 88 1.91 -16.57 -6.01
N THR A 89 1.73 -16.75 -4.71
CA THR A 89 0.86 -17.80 -4.24
C THR A 89 -0.55 -17.57 -4.79
N ARG A 90 -1.34 -18.65 -4.84
CA ARG A 90 -2.71 -18.56 -5.34
C ARG A 90 -3.51 -17.51 -4.56
N GLU A 91 -3.39 -17.55 -3.24
CA GLU A 91 -4.12 -16.62 -2.38
C GLU A 91 -3.76 -15.17 -2.69
N ASN A 92 -2.47 -14.87 -2.82
CA ASN A 92 -2.02 -13.52 -3.10
C ASN A 92 -2.37 -13.08 -4.51
N SER A 93 -2.32 -14.00 -5.47
CA SER A 93 -2.77 -13.71 -6.83
C SER A 93 -4.24 -13.32 -6.86
N GLU A 94 -5.07 -14.06 -6.16
CA GLU A 94 -6.51 -13.80 -6.11
C GLU A 94 -6.77 -12.45 -5.45
N TYR A 95 -6.03 -12.15 -4.40
CA TYR A 95 -6.17 -10.85 -3.73
C TYR A 95 -5.83 -9.71 -4.68
N LEU A 96 -4.70 -9.78 -5.37
CA LEU A 96 -4.30 -8.74 -6.32
C LEU A 96 -5.31 -8.56 -7.45
N LEU A 97 -5.82 -9.67 -7.97
CA LEU A 97 -6.82 -9.59 -9.03
C LEU A 97 -8.07 -8.84 -8.56
N SER A 98 -8.50 -9.07 -7.32
CA SER A 98 -9.66 -8.37 -6.79
C SER A 98 -9.40 -6.86 -6.69
N ILE A 99 -8.20 -6.46 -6.31
CA ILE A 99 -7.84 -5.05 -6.23
C ILE A 99 -7.84 -4.42 -7.63
N ILE A 100 -7.26 -5.11 -8.59
CA ILE A 100 -7.20 -4.60 -9.97
C ILE A 100 -8.61 -4.44 -10.55
N GLU A 101 -9.49 -5.38 -10.26
CA GLU A 101 -10.88 -5.28 -10.71
C GLU A 101 -11.57 -4.05 -10.11
N GLU A 102 -11.36 -3.81 -8.82
CA GLU A 102 -11.92 -2.61 -8.18
C GLU A 102 -11.41 -1.33 -8.84
N LEU A 103 -10.13 -1.30 -9.16
CA LEU A 103 -9.53 -0.11 -9.79
C LEU A 103 -10.10 0.11 -11.19
N GLN A 104 -10.27 -0.97 -11.94
CA GLN A 104 -10.81 -0.88 -13.30
C GLN A 104 -12.28 -0.47 -13.31
N ASP A 105 -13.01 -0.84 -12.27
CA ASP A 105 -14.41 -0.45 -12.14
C ASP A 105 -14.58 1.01 -11.72
N GLY A 106 -13.50 1.70 -11.42
CA GLY A 106 -13.56 3.10 -11.03
C GLY A 106 -14.07 3.34 -9.63
N LYS A 107 -14.10 2.33 -8.78
CA LYS A 107 -14.57 2.46 -7.40
C LYS A 107 -13.50 2.99 -6.47
N THR A 108 -12.25 3.00 -6.92
CA THR A 108 -11.12 3.49 -6.15
C THR A 108 -10.23 4.33 -7.04
N GLU A 109 -9.35 5.09 -6.42
CA GLU A 109 -8.39 5.91 -7.14
C GLU A 109 -7.19 5.12 -7.64
#